data_fde2bcfcb44a36b46a5720a8439d7d40
#
_entry.id   fde2bcfcb44a36b46a5720a8439d7d40
#
_cell.length_a   1.000
_cell.length_b   1.000
_cell.length_c   1.000
_cell.angle_alpha   90.00
_cell.angle_beta   90.00
_cell.angle_gamma   90.00
#
_symmetry.space_group_name_H-M   'P 1'
#
loop_
_entity.id
_entity.type
_entity.pdbx_description
1 polymer ?
#
loop_
_entity_poly.entity_id
_entity_poly.type
_entity_poly.pdbx_seq_one_letter_code
_entity_poly.pdbx_strand_id
1 'polypeptide(L)'
;MDTKSVISFAEEHSQRFIEDLIEFVKIPSISSSSEHTDEVRRCAEFLRNQMLQSGLQRAEIFETAGHPAVYGEWLGAEGKPTVLIYGHYDVQPVDPLELWETPPFEPSI
;
A
#
# COMPACT_ATOMS: atom_id res chain seq x y z
N MET A 1 4.65 -19.15 -16.65
CA MET A 1 5.60 -18.29 -15.89
C MET A 1 6.22 -19.18 -14.81
N ASP A 2 7.53 -19.25 -14.77
CA ASP A 2 8.25 -20.02 -13.75
C ASP A 2 8.80 -19.08 -12.64
N THR A 3 9.31 -19.66 -11.58
CA THR A 3 9.86 -18.90 -10.43
C THR A 3 11.02 -18.02 -10.84
N LYS A 4 11.85 -18.44 -11.81
CA LYS A 4 12.99 -17.64 -12.27
C LYS A 4 12.53 -16.36 -12.95
N SER A 5 11.51 -16.43 -13.81
CA SER A 5 10.92 -15.26 -14.47
C SER A 5 10.35 -14.27 -13.45
N VAL A 6 9.74 -14.75 -12.39
CA VAL A 6 9.20 -13.90 -11.30
C VAL A 6 10.33 -13.20 -10.56
N ILE A 7 11.41 -13.91 -10.22
CA ILE A 7 12.57 -13.35 -9.53
C ILE A 7 13.23 -12.29 -10.41
N SER A 8 13.50 -12.60 -11.70
CA SER A 8 14.09 -11.63 -12.63
C SER A 8 13.25 -10.37 -12.76
N PHE A 9 11.94 -10.51 -12.85
CA PHE A 9 11.02 -9.35 -12.88
C PHE A 9 11.14 -8.49 -11.61
N ALA A 10 11.21 -9.12 -10.44
CA ALA A 10 11.34 -8.41 -9.17
C ALA A 10 12.68 -7.66 -9.08
N GLU A 11 13.77 -8.27 -9.52
CA GLU A 11 15.11 -7.67 -9.55
C GLU A 11 15.17 -6.48 -10.53
N GLU A 12 14.65 -6.66 -11.74
CA GLU A 12 14.64 -5.61 -12.79
C GLU A 12 13.80 -4.39 -12.40
N HIS A 13 12.77 -4.58 -11.57
CA HIS A 13 11.83 -3.52 -11.14
C HIS A 13 12.04 -3.07 -9.69
N SER A 14 13.10 -3.54 -9.04
CA SER A 14 13.34 -3.27 -7.61
C SER A 14 13.38 -1.78 -7.27
N GLN A 15 14.00 -0.96 -8.13
CA GLN A 15 14.06 0.49 -7.93
C GLN A 15 12.66 1.12 -7.95
N ARG A 16 11.80 0.70 -8.88
CA ARG A 16 10.41 1.17 -8.94
C ARG A 16 9.63 0.80 -7.68
N PHE A 17 9.83 -0.41 -7.17
CA PHE A 17 9.15 -0.83 -5.93
C PHE A 17 9.58 0.00 -4.72
N ILE A 18 10.84 0.39 -4.66
CA ILE A 18 11.35 1.30 -3.62
C ILE A 18 10.71 2.69 -3.76
N GLU A 19 10.62 3.22 -4.98
CA GLU A 19 9.99 4.52 -5.25
C GLU A 19 8.50 4.51 -4.90
N ASP A 20 7.78 3.46 -5.27
CA ASP A 20 6.37 3.27 -4.89
C ASP A 20 6.19 3.22 -3.35
N LEU A 21 7.09 2.54 -2.65
CA LEU A 21 7.09 2.50 -1.19
C LEU A 21 7.37 3.86 -0.57
N ILE A 22 8.33 4.61 -1.13
CA ILE A 22 8.64 5.98 -0.69
C ILE A 22 7.39 6.86 -0.80
N GLU A 23 6.69 6.84 -1.92
CA GLU A 23 5.46 7.63 -2.11
C GLU A 23 4.35 7.19 -1.15
N PHE A 24 4.23 5.89 -0.86
CA PHE A 24 3.28 5.37 0.11
C PHE A 24 3.57 5.86 1.53
N VAL A 25 4.82 5.80 1.96
CA VAL A 25 5.25 6.21 3.31
C VAL A 25 5.15 7.72 3.56
N LYS A 26 5.20 8.54 2.52
CA LYS A 26 5.00 10.00 2.64
C LYS A 26 3.59 10.39 3.10
N ILE A 27 2.61 9.52 2.98
CA ILE A 27 1.23 9.80 3.35
C ILE A 27 1.05 9.56 4.84
N PRO A 28 0.75 10.58 5.67
CA PRO A 28 0.63 10.42 7.11
C PRO A 28 -0.72 9.81 7.51
N SER A 29 -0.94 8.56 7.14
CA SER A 29 -2.18 7.81 7.32
C SER A 29 -2.39 7.35 8.77
N ILE A 30 -2.30 8.28 9.72
CA ILE A 30 -2.43 8.01 11.16
C ILE A 30 -3.91 7.79 11.50
N SER A 31 -4.34 6.55 11.58
CA SER A 31 -5.74 6.15 11.71
C SER A 31 -6.38 6.50 13.05
N SER A 32 -5.58 6.62 14.11
CA SER A 32 -6.04 6.97 15.45
C SER A 32 -6.26 8.45 15.69
N SER A 33 -5.91 9.31 14.73
CA SER A 33 -6.06 10.76 14.82
C SER A 33 -7.14 11.28 13.89
N SER A 34 -8.16 11.97 14.44
CA SER A 34 -9.21 12.60 13.63
C SER A 34 -8.70 13.70 12.68
N GLU A 35 -7.56 14.30 13.01
CA GLU A 35 -6.91 15.30 12.15
C GLU A 35 -6.34 14.70 10.87
N HIS A 36 -6.09 13.39 10.83
CA HIS A 36 -5.52 12.66 9.69
C HIS A 36 -6.55 11.84 8.90
N THR A 37 -7.85 12.05 9.12
CA THR A 37 -8.91 11.32 8.41
C THR A 37 -8.80 11.45 6.89
N ASP A 38 -8.52 12.66 6.40
CA ASP A 38 -8.36 12.91 4.96
C ASP A 38 -7.09 12.23 4.41
N GLU A 39 -6.03 12.16 5.21
CA GLU A 39 -4.79 11.48 4.85
C GLU A 39 -4.96 9.95 4.77
N VAL A 40 -5.74 9.38 5.68
CA VAL A 40 -6.10 7.96 5.62
C VAL A 40 -6.89 7.66 4.35
N ARG A 41 -7.84 8.52 3.98
CA ARG A 41 -8.57 8.39 2.72
C ARG A 41 -7.66 8.51 1.50
N ARG A 42 -6.78 9.50 1.48
CA ARG A 42 -5.79 9.68 0.41
C ARG A 42 -4.89 8.45 0.25
N CYS A 43 -4.50 7.85 1.37
CA CYS A 43 -3.72 6.61 1.38
C CYS A 43 -4.49 5.43 0.78
N ALA A 44 -5.78 5.29 1.11
CA ALA A 44 -6.65 4.28 0.51
C ALA A 44 -6.78 4.45 -1.02
N GLU A 45 -6.92 5.68 -1.49
CA GLU A 45 -6.98 6.00 -2.93
C GLU A 45 -5.65 5.70 -3.63
N PHE A 46 -4.54 6.06 -3.01
CA PHE A 46 -3.20 5.70 -3.50
C PHE A 46 -3.06 4.19 -3.65
N LEU A 47 -3.41 3.43 -2.62
CA LEU A 47 -3.31 1.97 -2.63
C LEU A 47 -4.21 1.34 -3.71
N ARG A 48 -5.45 1.81 -3.84
CA ARG A 48 -6.34 1.36 -4.93
C ARG A 48 -5.71 1.59 -6.31
N ASN A 49 -5.14 2.76 -6.53
CA ASN A 49 -4.50 3.10 -7.79
C ASN A 49 -3.27 2.23 -8.06
N GLN A 50 -2.46 1.96 -7.04
CA GLN A 50 -1.31 1.05 -7.13
C GLN A 50 -1.75 -0.37 -7.48
N MET A 51 -2.84 -0.86 -6.91
CA MET A 51 -3.42 -2.16 -7.26
C MET A 51 -3.78 -2.25 -8.75
N LEU A 52 -4.46 -1.23 -9.28
CA LEU A 52 -4.81 -1.18 -10.72
C LEU A 52 -3.57 -1.08 -11.61
N GLN A 53 -2.59 -0.27 -11.25
CA GLN A 53 -1.33 -0.14 -11.98
C GLN A 53 -0.50 -1.43 -11.97
N SER A 54 -0.63 -2.22 -10.90
CA SER A 54 0.02 -3.52 -10.80
C SER A 54 -0.65 -4.61 -11.66
N GLY A 55 -1.77 -4.29 -12.28
CA GLY A 55 -2.48 -5.20 -13.19
C GLY A 55 -3.60 -6.00 -12.54
N LEU A 56 -4.05 -5.64 -11.33
CA LEU A 56 -5.28 -6.24 -10.79
C LEU A 56 -6.48 -5.87 -11.68
N GLN A 57 -7.39 -6.83 -11.85
CA GLN A 57 -8.57 -6.67 -12.70
C GLN A 57 -9.60 -5.73 -12.11
N ARG A 58 -9.61 -5.65 -10.77
CA ARG A 58 -10.53 -4.81 -10.01
C ARG A 58 -9.84 -4.31 -8.75
N ALA A 59 -10.05 -3.04 -8.42
CA ALA A 59 -9.68 -2.48 -7.12
C ALA A 59 -10.72 -1.44 -6.70
N GLU A 60 -11.23 -1.56 -5.49
CA GLU A 60 -12.32 -0.73 -4.95
C GLU A 60 -12.04 -0.29 -3.53
N ILE A 61 -12.62 0.85 -3.16
CA ILE A 61 -12.65 1.35 -1.79
C ILE A 61 -14.05 1.12 -1.26
N PHE A 62 -14.16 0.40 -0.14
CA PHE A 62 -15.40 0.15 0.58
C PHE A 62 -15.49 1.05 1.79
N GLU A 63 -16.56 1.84 1.87
CA GLU A 63 -16.85 2.64 3.05
C GLU A 63 -17.25 1.75 4.21
N THR A 64 -16.80 2.11 5.40
CA THR A 64 -17.14 1.45 6.68
C THR A 64 -17.61 2.48 7.70
N ALA A 65 -18.02 2.04 8.87
CA ALA A 65 -18.30 2.95 9.98
C ALA A 65 -17.04 3.67 10.51
N GLY A 66 -15.86 3.15 10.20
CA GLY A 66 -14.56 3.75 10.49
C GLY A 66 -13.84 4.19 9.22
N HIS A 67 -12.55 3.86 9.12
CA HIS A 67 -11.77 4.12 7.92
C HIS A 67 -12.14 3.16 6.77
N PRO A 68 -11.97 3.56 5.51
CA PRO A 68 -12.33 2.72 4.37
C PRO A 68 -11.45 1.48 4.26
N ALA A 69 -12.02 0.41 3.74
CA ALA A 69 -11.29 -0.79 3.35
C ALA A 69 -10.95 -0.74 1.86
N VAL A 70 -9.76 -1.20 1.50
CA VAL A 70 -9.34 -1.31 0.10
C VAL A 70 -9.30 -2.78 -0.30
N TYR A 71 -9.97 -3.10 -1.39
CA TYR A 71 -10.05 -4.45 -1.95
C TYR A 71 -9.53 -4.46 -3.37
N GLY A 72 -8.75 -5.46 -3.72
CA GLY A 72 -8.31 -5.71 -5.08
C GLY A 72 -8.36 -7.20 -5.41
N GLU A 73 -8.58 -7.54 -6.69
CA GLU A 73 -8.61 -8.92 -7.13
C GLU A 73 -8.00 -9.12 -8.51
N TRP A 74 -7.40 -10.27 -8.69
CA TRP A 74 -7.02 -10.83 -9.97
C TRP A 74 -7.37 -12.33 -9.98
N LEU A 75 -8.31 -12.71 -10.82
CA LEU A 75 -8.86 -14.06 -10.88
C LEU A 75 -8.58 -14.74 -12.24
N GLY A 76 -7.49 -14.33 -12.90
CA GLY A 76 -7.16 -14.80 -14.25
C GLY A 76 -6.54 -16.20 -14.35
N ALA A 77 -6.34 -16.91 -13.23
CA ALA A 77 -5.80 -18.27 -13.23
C ALA A 77 -6.93 -19.28 -13.02
N GLU A 78 -7.70 -19.56 -14.07
CA GLU A 78 -8.83 -20.48 -14.01
C GLU A 78 -8.42 -21.87 -13.49
N GLY A 79 -9.22 -22.41 -12.59
CA GLY A 79 -9.00 -23.75 -12.01
C GLY A 79 -7.84 -23.83 -11.00
N LYS A 80 -7.22 -22.70 -10.65
CA LYS A 80 -6.17 -22.66 -9.62
C LYS A 80 -6.73 -22.18 -8.29
N PRO A 81 -6.11 -22.53 -7.16
CA PRO A 81 -6.49 -22.01 -5.85
C PRO A 81 -6.37 -20.48 -5.79
N THR A 82 -7.31 -19.86 -5.11
CA THR A 82 -7.26 -18.41 -4.82
C THR A 82 -6.48 -18.17 -3.54
N VAL A 83 -5.57 -17.21 -3.57
CA VAL A 83 -4.81 -16.76 -2.41
C VAL A 83 -5.37 -15.41 -1.95
N LEU A 84 -5.72 -15.31 -0.68
CA LEU A 84 -6.09 -14.07 -0.03
C LEU A 84 -4.86 -13.47 0.66
N ILE A 85 -4.50 -12.25 0.28
CA ILE A 85 -3.43 -11.48 0.91
C ILE A 85 -4.09 -10.40 1.77
N TYR A 86 -3.72 -10.34 3.05
CA TYR A 86 -4.19 -9.33 3.98
C TYR A 86 -3.03 -8.43 4.41
N GLY A 87 -3.31 -7.14 4.54
CA GLY A 87 -2.39 -6.15 5.09
C GLY A 87 -3.16 -4.94 5.58
N HIS A 88 -2.45 -3.96 6.13
CA HIS A 88 -3.02 -2.67 6.50
C HIS A 88 -2.23 -1.53 5.87
N TYR A 89 -2.88 -0.38 5.68
CA TYR A 89 -2.30 0.80 5.04
C TYR A 89 -2.14 2.00 5.98
N ASP A 90 -2.66 1.89 7.19
CA ASP A 90 -2.54 2.92 8.21
C ASP A 90 -1.23 2.78 9.01
N VAL A 91 -0.89 3.85 9.69
CA VAL A 91 0.27 3.92 10.58
C VAL A 91 -0.12 4.43 11.95
N GLN A 92 0.75 4.17 12.92
CA GLN A 92 0.61 4.68 14.30
C GLN A 92 1.05 6.16 14.39
N PRO A 93 0.67 6.87 15.46
CA PRO A 93 1.26 8.16 15.79
C PRO A 93 2.78 8.09 15.86
N VAL A 94 3.44 9.15 15.46
CA VAL A 94 4.89 9.20 15.29
C VAL A 94 5.66 9.56 16.57
N ASP A 95 4.96 9.88 17.65
CA ASP A 95 5.60 10.25 18.92
C ASP A 95 6.37 9.10 19.56
N PRO A 96 7.50 9.37 20.19
CA PRO A 96 8.13 10.68 20.37
C PRO A 96 9.00 11.11 19.17
N LEU A 97 8.80 12.34 18.69
CA LEU A 97 9.48 12.89 17.50
C LEU A 97 11.01 12.97 17.66
N GLU A 98 11.47 13.18 18.88
CA GLU A 98 12.89 13.33 19.18
C GLU A 98 13.73 12.05 18.99
N LEU A 99 13.08 10.89 18.82
CA LEU A 99 13.77 9.63 18.55
C LEU A 99 13.97 9.33 17.07
N TRP A 100 13.37 10.14 16.19
CA TRP A 100 13.55 9.97 14.75
C TRP A 100 14.85 10.60 14.26
N GLU A 101 15.63 9.86 13.48
CA GLU A 101 16.85 10.38 12.84
C GLU A 101 16.52 11.27 11.63
N THR A 102 15.43 10.98 10.94
CA THR A 102 14.86 11.78 9.86
C THR A 102 13.38 12.04 10.12
N PRO A 103 12.76 13.07 9.56
CA PRO A 103 11.33 13.31 9.75
C PRO A 103 10.47 12.08 9.36
N PRO A 104 9.45 11.71 10.14
CA PRO A 104 8.71 10.44 10.00
C PRO A 104 8.12 10.18 8.61
N PHE A 105 7.67 11.22 7.90
CA PHE A 105 7.06 11.10 6.57
C PHE A 105 7.95 11.64 5.44
N GLU A 106 9.25 11.72 5.71
CA GLU A 106 10.29 12.08 4.74
C GLU A 106 11.28 10.91 4.62
N PRO A 107 10.86 9.80 3.95
CA PRO A 107 11.69 8.59 3.88
C PRO A 107 13.00 8.86 3.15
N SER A 108 14.08 8.27 3.67
CA SER A 108 15.42 8.31 3.10
C SER A 108 16.02 6.90 3.03
N ILE A 109 16.94 6.69 2.12
CA ILE A 109 17.69 5.44 1.93
C ILE A 109 19.12 5.65 2.42
#